data_27426162de96ad4f1dc2f049dbf90e46
#
_entry.id   27426162de96ad4f1dc2f049dbf90e46
#
_cell.length_a   1.000
_cell.length_b   1.000
_cell.length_c   1.000
_cell.angle_alpha   90.00
_cell.angle_beta   90.00
_cell.angle_gamma   90.00
#
_symmetry.space_group_name_H-M   'P 1'
#
loop_
_entity.id
_entity.type
_entity.pdbx_description
1 polymer ?
#
loop_
_entity_poly.entity_id
_entity_poly.type
_entity_poly.pdbx_seq_one_letter_code
_entity_poly.pdbx_strand_id
1 'polypeptide(L)'
;VQEFFVAPTEPKQLKALGKSTLMPERFGCDVVWYGKDNGEDQLWGVQRKELKDLIASVSDGRISKEIAQMRASGIPIPMIVIEGKVQFDTAGNLLWNSWGQQFTRGQWKGMLWSMMNEGAHIEYTKDITETVELVVMYARWTNKDKHTSIMRRPSAFSPWGKATNDDYAVHLLQGFDGLGTDRAKAIIKHFKGVPLVWTVTKEQMMEVPGIGKVIANKLIDALLK
;
A
#
# COMPACT_ATOMS: atom_id res chain seq x y z
N VAL A 1 -14.09 10.45 -11.14
CA VAL A 1 -12.85 11.25 -11.14
C VAL A 1 -12.39 11.32 -9.68
N GLN A 2 -11.10 11.01 -9.42
CA GLN A 2 -10.51 11.12 -8.10
C GLN A 2 -10.48 12.59 -7.64
N GLU A 3 -11.01 12.87 -6.46
CA GLU A 3 -10.92 14.19 -5.86
C GLU A 3 -9.75 14.24 -4.88
N PHE A 4 -8.91 15.29 -5.03
CA PHE A 4 -7.80 15.56 -4.12
C PHE A 4 -8.05 16.87 -3.36
N PHE A 5 -7.63 16.88 -2.11
CA PHE A 5 -7.55 18.10 -1.29
C PHE A 5 -6.07 18.34 -0.98
N VAL A 6 -5.59 19.54 -1.25
CA VAL A 6 -4.16 19.90 -1.17
C VAL A 6 -3.99 21.12 -0.29
N ALA A 7 -3.00 21.09 0.61
CA ALA A 7 -2.68 22.20 1.48
C ALA A 7 -2.32 23.47 0.67
N PRO A 8 -2.74 24.67 1.11
CA PRO A 8 -2.51 25.91 0.36
C PRO A 8 -1.02 26.28 0.25
N THR A 9 -0.21 25.80 1.19
CA THR A 9 1.24 26.03 1.27
C THR A 9 2.04 25.27 0.21
N GLU A 10 1.44 24.22 -0.37
CA GLU A 10 2.11 23.35 -1.33
C GLU A 10 2.37 24.00 -2.70
N PRO A 11 3.37 23.51 -3.47
CA PRO A 11 3.68 23.99 -4.81
C PRO A 11 2.50 23.91 -5.77
N LYS A 12 2.53 24.78 -6.82
CA LYS A 12 1.46 24.87 -7.83
C LYS A 12 1.18 23.53 -8.52
N GLN A 13 2.21 22.70 -8.71
CA GLN A 13 2.11 21.39 -9.35
C GLN A 13 1.22 20.44 -8.53
N LEU A 14 1.38 20.39 -7.20
CA LEU A 14 0.49 19.61 -6.33
C LEU A 14 -0.90 20.23 -6.26
N LYS A 15 -1.01 21.54 -6.13
CA LYS A 15 -2.31 22.22 -6.11
C LYS A 15 -3.12 22.04 -7.40
N ALA A 16 -2.47 21.74 -8.50
CA ALA A 16 -3.14 21.43 -9.77
C ALA A 16 -3.88 20.05 -9.74
N LEU A 17 -3.61 19.19 -8.77
CA LEU A 17 -4.30 17.91 -8.61
C LEU A 17 -5.77 18.07 -8.18
N GLY A 18 -6.09 19.10 -7.40
CA GLY A 18 -7.43 19.24 -6.87
C GLY A 18 -7.68 20.52 -6.09
N LYS A 19 -8.57 20.45 -5.12
CA LYS A 19 -9.02 21.61 -4.34
C LYS A 19 -8.00 22.02 -3.29
N SER A 20 -7.50 23.25 -3.37
CA SER A 20 -6.62 23.82 -2.35
C SER A 20 -7.43 24.25 -1.10
N THR A 21 -7.08 23.69 0.07
CA THR A 21 -7.81 23.89 1.33
C THR A 21 -6.93 23.56 2.53
N LEU A 22 -7.28 24.07 3.70
CA LEU A 22 -6.63 23.72 4.99
C LEU A 22 -7.03 22.35 5.55
N MET A 23 -7.90 21.59 4.85
CA MET A 23 -8.37 20.29 5.31
C MET A 23 -7.22 19.28 5.52
N PRO A 24 -6.24 19.11 4.60
CA PRO A 24 -5.15 18.15 4.79
C PRO A 24 -4.32 18.40 6.05
N GLU A 25 -4.01 19.66 6.35
CA GLU A 25 -3.20 20.05 7.53
C GLU A 25 -3.85 19.59 8.85
N ARG A 26 -5.19 19.54 8.92
CA ARG A 26 -5.92 19.03 10.10
C ARG A 26 -5.68 17.54 10.34
N PHE A 27 -5.29 16.82 9.30
CA PHE A 27 -4.99 15.39 9.35
C PHE A 27 -3.48 15.09 9.41
N GLY A 28 -2.64 16.13 9.50
CA GLY A 28 -1.18 15.99 9.46
C GLY A 28 -0.64 15.67 8.06
N CYS A 29 -1.34 16.08 7.02
CA CYS A 29 -1.02 15.80 5.61
C CYS A 29 -0.89 17.09 4.80
N ASP A 30 -0.21 16.99 3.66
CA ASP A 30 -0.21 18.03 2.62
C ASP A 30 -1.20 17.71 1.49
N VAL A 31 -1.43 16.43 1.23
CA VAL A 31 -2.43 15.97 0.27
C VAL A 31 -3.25 14.85 0.86
N VAL A 32 -4.58 14.90 0.68
CA VAL A 32 -5.49 13.80 1.06
C VAL A 32 -6.48 13.48 -0.06
N TRP A 33 -6.93 12.23 -0.08
CA TRP A 33 -7.98 11.75 -0.99
C TRP A 33 -8.77 10.63 -0.35
N TYR A 34 -9.96 10.36 -0.87
CA TYR A 34 -10.71 9.17 -0.53
C TYR A 34 -10.40 8.05 -1.51
N GLY A 35 -10.13 6.88 -1.00
CA GLY A 35 -9.93 5.64 -1.73
C GLY A 35 -10.69 4.50 -1.05
N LYS A 36 -10.31 3.26 -1.34
CA LYS A 36 -10.91 2.07 -0.74
C LYS A 36 -9.90 1.36 0.16
N ASP A 37 -10.39 0.80 1.24
CA ASP A 37 -9.72 -0.22 2.03
C ASP A 37 -10.72 -1.34 2.31
N ASN A 38 -10.42 -2.56 1.84
CA ASN A 38 -11.33 -3.72 1.95
C ASN A 38 -12.75 -3.47 1.39
N GLY A 39 -12.87 -2.59 0.37
CA GLY A 39 -14.14 -2.22 -0.26
C GLY A 39 -14.89 -1.07 0.42
N GLU A 40 -14.44 -0.60 1.58
CA GLU A 40 -15.00 0.54 2.29
C GLU A 40 -14.28 1.83 1.93
N ASP A 41 -14.97 2.96 2.00
CA ASP A 41 -14.37 4.27 1.76
C ASP A 41 -13.40 4.61 2.89
N GLN A 42 -12.16 4.96 2.52
CA GLN A 42 -11.07 5.22 3.43
C GLN A 42 -10.37 6.53 3.07
N LEU A 43 -10.03 7.32 4.09
CA LEU A 43 -9.19 8.51 3.93
C LEU A 43 -7.73 8.07 3.80
N TRP A 44 -7.07 8.54 2.76
CA TRP A 44 -5.64 8.37 2.50
C TRP A 44 -4.96 9.73 2.50
N GLY A 45 -3.68 9.77 2.85
CA GLY A 45 -2.96 11.03 2.90
C GLY A 45 -1.45 10.88 2.83
N VAL A 46 -0.82 11.96 2.38
CA VAL A 46 0.62 12.09 2.22
C VAL A 46 1.08 13.39 2.89
N GLN A 47 2.16 13.28 3.66
CA GLN A 47 2.95 14.39 4.14
C GLN A 47 4.23 14.48 3.29
N ARG A 48 4.42 15.59 2.57
CA ARG A 48 5.62 15.86 1.77
C ARG A 48 6.65 16.62 2.61
N LYS A 49 7.89 16.21 2.54
CA LYS A 49 9.01 16.93 3.16
C LYS A 49 10.17 17.06 2.20
N GLU A 50 10.58 18.28 1.89
CA GLU A 50 11.90 18.49 1.30
C GLU A 50 12.97 18.03 2.29
N LEU A 51 14.09 17.51 1.79
CA LEU A 51 15.13 16.90 2.62
C LEU A 51 15.59 17.79 3.79
N LYS A 52 15.79 19.11 3.51
CA LYS A 52 16.19 20.08 4.55
C LYS A 52 15.11 20.28 5.62
N ASP A 53 13.84 20.31 5.20
CA ASP A 53 12.72 20.55 6.10
C ASP A 53 12.38 19.31 6.92
N LEU A 54 12.65 18.10 6.38
CA LEU A 54 12.55 16.86 7.12
C LEU A 54 13.49 16.86 8.33
N ILE A 55 14.77 17.20 8.13
CA ILE A 55 15.76 17.19 9.21
C ILE A 55 15.37 18.20 10.31
N ALA A 56 14.90 19.39 9.94
CA ALA A 56 14.39 20.36 10.89
C ALA A 56 13.16 19.82 11.65
N SER A 57 12.21 19.20 10.92
CA SER A 57 10.98 18.64 11.50
C SER A 57 11.21 17.47 12.46
N VAL A 58 12.28 16.71 12.26
CA VAL A 58 12.69 15.65 13.19
C VAL A 58 13.26 16.26 14.47
N SER A 59 14.11 17.27 14.32
CA SER A 59 14.77 17.92 15.45
C SER A 59 13.78 18.63 16.39
N ASP A 60 12.70 19.18 15.87
CA ASP A 60 11.67 19.89 16.64
C ASP A 60 10.42 19.03 16.97
N GLY A 61 10.43 17.72 16.59
CA GLY A 61 9.38 16.76 16.90
C GLY A 61 8.12 16.90 16.04
N ARG A 62 8.11 17.77 15.02
CA ARG A 62 6.92 17.98 14.17
C ARG A 62 6.55 16.72 13.40
N ILE A 63 7.52 15.97 12.87
CA ILE A 63 7.26 14.78 12.05
C ILE A 63 6.52 13.70 12.85
N SER A 64 6.90 13.44 14.10
CA SER A 64 6.20 12.46 14.96
C SER A 64 4.78 12.92 15.28
N LYS A 65 4.57 14.22 15.48
CA LYS A 65 3.24 14.79 15.68
C LYS A 65 2.36 14.64 14.45
N GLU A 66 2.89 14.89 13.24
CA GLU A 66 2.18 14.72 11.98
C GLU A 66 1.80 13.24 11.76
N ILE A 67 2.71 12.29 11.98
CA ILE A 67 2.43 10.84 11.89
C ILE A 67 1.32 10.43 12.89
N ALA A 68 1.42 10.87 14.14
CA ALA A 68 0.41 10.59 15.15
C ALA A 68 -0.96 11.17 14.78
N GLN A 69 -0.99 12.38 14.20
CA GLN A 69 -2.20 13.04 13.74
C GLN A 69 -2.85 12.32 12.56
N MET A 70 -2.05 11.85 11.57
CA MET A 70 -2.52 11.02 10.47
C MET A 70 -3.20 9.75 10.98
N ARG A 71 -2.58 9.05 11.93
CA ARG A 71 -3.13 7.84 12.55
C ARG A 71 -4.42 8.12 13.32
N ALA A 72 -4.43 9.17 14.14
CA ALA A 72 -5.61 9.60 14.91
C ALA A 72 -6.80 9.98 13.99
N SER A 73 -6.51 10.42 12.78
CA SER A 73 -7.52 10.75 11.76
C SER A 73 -8.03 9.53 10.98
N GLY A 74 -7.57 8.32 11.32
CA GLY A 74 -8.01 7.08 10.69
C GLY A 74 -7.30 6.78 9.36
N ILE A 75 -6.18 7.45 9.04
CA ILE A 75 -5.35 7.10 7.88
C ILE A 75 -4.63 5.79 8.19
N PRO A 76 -4.88 4.70 7.43
CA PRO A 76 -4.40 3.36 7.79
C PRO A 76 -2.87 3.25 7.71
N ILE A 77 -2.27 3.94 6.76
CA ILE A 77 -0.82 3.97 6.53
C ILE A 77 -0.38 5.42 6.36
N PRO A 78 0.14 6.09 7.41
CA PRO A 78 0.76 7.40 7.29
C PRO A 78 1.88 7.37 6.27
N MET A 79 1.82 8.18 5.23
CA MET A 79 2.82 8.22 4.17
C MET A 79 3.63 9.50 4.24
N ILE A 80 4.95 9.34 4.35
CA ILE A 80 5.92 10.44 4.33
C ILE A 80 6.69 10.38 3.02
N VAL A 81 6.57 11.41 2.20
CA VAL A 81 7.36 11.55 0.96
C VAL A 81 8.54 12.46 1.22
N ILE A 82 9.74 11.92 1.06
CA ILE A 82 11.00 12.65 1.16
C ILE A 82 11.40 13.08 -0.25
N GLU A 83 11.24 14.38 -0.52
CA GLU A 83 11.58 14.95 -1.82
C GLU A 83 13.01 15.50 -1.83
N GLY A 84 13.76 15.09 -2.83
CA GLY A 84 15.14 15.51 -3.06
C GLY A 84 16.14 14.35 -3.05
N LYS A 85 17.37 14.65 -3.43
CA LYS A 85 18.44 13.65 -3.53
C LYS A 85 19.10 13.41 -2.18
N VAL A 86 19.01 12.19 -1.68
CA VAL A 86 19.73 11.74 -0.47
C VAL A 86 21.11 11.24 -0.88
N GLN A 87 22.14 12.02 -0.61
CA GLN A 87 23.53 11.69 -0.93
C GLN A 87 24.43 11.92 0.29
N PHE A 88 25.51 11.13 0.41
CA PHE A 88 26.48 11.23 1.49
C PHE A 88 27.87 11.46 0.93
N ASP A 89 28.67 12.23 1.65
CA ASP A 89 30.09 12.38 1.37
C ASP A 89 30.89 11.11 1.72
N THR A 90 32.20 11.14 1.47
CA THR A 90 33.10 10.02 1.80
C THR A 90 33.26 9.75 3.30
N ALA A 91 32.99 10.76 4.14
CA ALA A 91 32.98 10.64 5.59
C ALA A 91 31.64 10.14 6.15
N GLY A 92 30.63 9.97 5.29
CA GLY A 92 29.30 9.49 5.66
C GLY A 92 28.36 10.59 6.17
N ASN A 93 28.64 11.85 5.89
CA ASN A 93 27.75 12.96 6.21
C ASN A 93 26.79 13.21 5.04
N LEU A 94 25.55 13.52 5.38
CA LEU A 94 24.51 13.84 4.39
C LEU A 94 24.86 15.15 3.69
N LEU A 95 24.83 15.12 2.36
CA LEU A 95 25.01 16.30 1.52
C LEU A 95 23.68 17.06 1.45
N TRP A 96 23.53 18.05 2.31
CA TRP A 96 22.41 18.99 2.33
C TRP A 96 22.94 20.40 2.63
N ASN A 97 22.37 21.39 2.00
CA ASN A 97 22.81 22.78 2.17
C ASN A 97 22.47 23.32 3.58
N SER A 98 23.22 22.94 4.59
CA SER A 98 23.10 23.55 5.91
C SER A 98 24.45 24.06 6.37
N TRP A 99 24.49 25.29 6.82
CA TRP A 99 25.64 25.91 7.43
C TRP A 99 25.92 25.23 8.78
N GLY A 100 26.98 24.38 8.80
CA GLY A 100 27.58 23.89 10.03
C GLY A 100 26.93 22.69 10.74
N GLN A 101 25.78 22.21 10.36
CA GLN A 101 25.21 21.00 10.93
C GLN A 101 25.56 19.77 10.09
N GLN A 102 26.30 18.83 10.67
CA GLN A 102 26.55 17.54 10.06
C GLN A 102 25.44 16.57 10.47
N PHE A 103 24.89 15.87 9.49
CA PHE A 103 23.90 14.81 9.72
C PHE A 103 24.46 13.51 9.15
N THR A 104 24.84 12.61 10.04
CA THR A 104 25.53 11.38 9.65
C THR A 104 24.59 10.35 9.04
N ARG A 105 25.13 9.38 8.29
CA ARG A 105 24.36 8.24 7.78
C ARG A 105 23.69 7.43 8.89
N GLY A 106 24.33 7.33 10.06
CA GLY A 106 23.75 6.66 11.24
C GLY A 106 22.50 7.39 11.75
N GLN A 107 22.59 8.72 11.89
CA GLN A 107 21.45 9.57 12.28
C GLN A 107 20.32 9.50 11.25
N TRP A 108 20.64 9.53 9.95
CA TRP A 108 19.69 9.34 8.88
C TRP A 108 18.92 8.01 9.00
N LYS A 109 19.65 6.90 9.16
CA LYS A 109 19.05 5.57 9.31
C LYS A 109 18.22 5.44 10.60
N GLY A 110 18.70 6.00 11.71
CA GLY A 110 17.98 6.03 12.97
C GLY A 110 16.65 6.82 12.87
N MET A 111 16.68 7.98 12.21
CA MET A 111 15.50 8.79 11.93
C MET A 111 14.45 8.01 11.11
N LEU A 112 14.87 7.39 9.99
CA LEU A 112 13.98 6.58 9.16
C LEU A 112 13.38 5.43 9.97
N TRP A 113 14.22 4.74 10.75
CA TRP A 113 13.76 3.65 11.62
C TRP A 113 12.71 4.11 12.63
N SER A 114 12.92 5.27 13.24
CA SER A 114 11.96 5.86 14.19
C SER A 114 10.62 6.14 13.54
N MET A 115 10.60 6.78 12.35
CA MET A 115 9.36 7.03 11.61
C MET A 115 8.64 5.73 11.22
N MET A 116 9.38 4.72 10.74
CA MET A 116 8.80 3.41 10.40
C MET A 116 8.24 2.71 11.64
N ASN A 117 8.91 2.82 12.79
CA ASN A 117 8.43 2.25 14.05
C ASN A 117 7.16 2.94 14.58
N GLU A 118 6.95 4.20 14.23
CA GLU A 118 5.67 4.92 14.45
C GLU A 118 4.59 4.53 13.42
N GLY A 119 4.90 3.64 12.48
CA GLY A 119 3.99 3.10 11.47
C GLY A 119 3.93 3.90 10.18
N ALA A 120 4.89 4.79 9.93
CA ALA A 120 4.95 5.53 8.68
C ALA A 120 5.51 4.68 7.54
N HIS A 121 4.92 4.81 6.36
CA HIS A 121 5.50 4.37 5.09
C HIS A 121 6.32 5.51 4.49
N ILE A 122 7.54 5.23 4.06
CA ILE A 122 8.47 6.24 3.56
C ILE A 122 8.71 6.03 2.08
N GLU A 123 8.48 7.07 1.31
CA GLU A 123 8.77 7.13 -0.12
C GLU A 123 9.81 8.21 -0.43
N TYR A 124 10.50 8.04 -1.54
CA TYR A 124 11.48 8.97 -2.02
C TYR A 124 11.12 9.43 -3.42
N THR A 125 11.20 10.74 -3.64
CA THR A 125 11.02 11.35 -4.95
C THR A 125 12.18 12.33 -5.22
N LYS A 126 12.58 12.45 -6.48
CA LYS A 126 13.70 13.33 -6.84
C LYS A 126 13.30 14.81 -6.86
N ASP A 127 12.01 15.07 -7.20
CA ASP A 127 11.47 16.42 -7.38
C ASP A 127 9.94 16.40 -7.28
N ILE A 128 9.35 17.59 -7.32
CA ILE A 128 7.90 17.78 -7.21
C ILE A 128 7.11 17.07 -8.31
N THR A 129 7.67 16.88 -9.50
CA THR A 129 6.99 16.19 -10.60
C THR A 129 6.79 14.72 -10.26
N GLU A 130 7.85 14.07 -9.78
CA GLU A 130 7.78 12.68 -9.33
C GLU A 130 6.88 12.53 -8.10
N THR A 131 6.86 13.51 -7.20
CA THR A 131 5.92 13.54 -6.06
C THR A 131 4.45 13.56 -6.54
N VAL A 132 4.13 14.38 -7.54
CA VAL A 132 2.79 14.43 -8.14
C VAL A 132 2.41 13.08 -8.77
N GLU A 133 3.33 12.49 -9.53
CA GLU A 133 3.12 11.17 -10.17
C GLU A 133 2.88 10.08 -9.11
N LEU A 134 3.66 10.09 -8.03
CA LEU A 134 3.52 9.17 -6.89
C LEU A 134 2.14 9.27 -6.25
N VAL A 135 1.69 10.49 -5.92
CA VAL A 135 0.37 10.73 -5.31
C VAL A 135 -0.76 10.21 -6.21
N VAL A 136 -0.70 10.51 -7.52
CA VAL A 136 -1.69 10.02 -8.48
C VAL A 136 -1.66 8.49 -8.60
N MET A 137 -0.49 7.90 -8.59
CA MET A 137 -0.32 6.44 -8.64
C MET A 137 -0.96 5.77 -7.41
N TYR A 138 -0.69 6.27 -6.20
CA TYR A 138 -1.28 5.74 -4.97
C TYR A 138 -2.80 5.94 -4.92
N ALA A 139 -3.30 7.10 -5.34
CA ALA A 139 -4.72 7.33 -5.41
C ALA A 139 -5.44 6.38 -6.39
N ARG A 140 -4.83 6.08 -7.54
CA ARG A 140 -5.32 5.05 -8.46
C ARG A 140 -5.25 3.64 -7.85
N TRP A 141 -4.20 3.36 -7.10
CA TRP A 141 -4.00 2.06 -6.47
C TRP A 141 -5.01 1.83 -5.36
N THR A 142 -5.22 2.81 -4.47
CA THR A 142 -6.20 2.73 -3.37
C THR A 142 -7.66 2.69 -3.84
N ASN A 143 -7.95 3.02 -5.10
CA ASN A 143 -9.30 2.89 -5.67
C ASN A 143 -9.57 1.52 -6.33
N LYS A 144 -8.63 0.58 -6.25
CA LYS A 144 -8.86 -0.76 -6.77
C LYS A 144 -9.63 -1.59 -5.75
N ASP A 145 -10.67 -2.28 -6.19
CA ASP A 145 -11.45 -3.20 -5.35
C ASP A 145 -10.61 -4.41 -4.89
N LYS A 146 -9.59 -4.79 -5.65
CA LYS A 146 -8.70 -5.92 -5.34
C LYS A 146 -7.27 -5.61 -5.71
N HIS A 147 -6.34 -5.99 -4.82
CA HIS A 147 -4.91 -5.92 -5.03
C HIS A 147 -4.32 -7.30 -5.26
N THR A 148 -3.72 -7.53 -6.43
CA THR A 148 -3.19 -8.85 -6.83
C THR A 148 -1.66 -8.90 -6.90
N SER A 149 -0.97 -7.78 -6.61
CA SER A 149 0.48 -7.63 -6.80
C SER A 149 1.33 -8.60 -5.97
N ILE A 150 0.81 -9.05 -4.81
CA ILE A 150 1.52 -9.94 -3.87
C ILE A 150 0.76 -11.25 -3.65
N MET A 151 -0.32 -11.51 -4.38
CA MET A 151 -1.12 -12.71 -4.20
C MET A 151 -0.38 -13.95 -4.72
N ARG A 152 0.29 -14.63 -3.81
CA ARG A 152 0.81 -15.98 -4.05
C ARG A 152 -0.21 -17.07 -3.68
N ARG A 153 -0.99 -16.83 -2.62
CA ARG A 153 -2.04 -17.73 -2.13
C ARG A 153 -3.15 -16.89 -1.53
N PRO A 154 -4.42 -17.13 -1.86
CA PRO A 154 -5.53 -16.48 -1.18
C PRO A 154 -5.47 -16.78 0.32
N SER A 155 -5.61 -15.76 1.16
CA SER A 155 -5.57 -15.88 2.61
C SER A 155 -6.87 -15.39 3.22
N ALA A 156 -7.42 -16.16 4.17
CA ALA A 156 -8.60 -15.77 4.92
C ALA A 156 -8.36 -14.52 5.82
N PHE A 157 -7.10 -14.21 6.08
CA PHE A 157 -6.68 -13.09 6.94
C PHE A 157 -6.00 -11.96 6.15
N SER A 158 -6.20 -11.90 4.83
CA SER A 158 -5.64 -10.82 4.03
C SER A 158 -6.25 -9.48 4.42
N PRO A 159 -5.46 -8.45 4.69
CA PRO A 159 -5.97 -7.10 4.93
C PRO A 159 -6.69 -6.51 3.69
N TRP A 160 -6.50 -7.11 2.52
CA TRP A 160 -7.09 -6.71 1.23
C TRP A 160 -8.38 -7.46 0.88
N GLY A 161 -9.08 -7.99 1.86
CA GLY A 161 -10.35 -8.68 1.71
C GLY A 161 -10.26 -10.20 1.88
N LYS A 162 -11.41 -10.81 2.12
CA LYS A 162 -11.54 -12.27 2.23
C LYS A 162 -11.46 -12.92 0.85
N ALA A 163 -10.65 -13.97 0.73
CA ALA A 163 -10.61 -14.77 -0.50
C ALA A 163 -11.94 -15.48 -0.73
N THR A 164 -12.43 -15.42 -1.95
CA THR A 164 -13.63 -16.14 -2.42
C THR A 164 -13.24 -17.50 -3.03
N ASN A 165 -14.23 -18.36 -3.28
CA ASN A 165 -13.99 -19.61 -4.02
C ASN A 165 -13.40 -19.38 -5.41
N ASP A 166 -13.78 -18.28 -6.06
CA ASP A 166 -13.22 -17.92 -7.38
C ASP A 166 -11.74 -17.55 -7.27
N ASP A 167 -11.32 -16.88 -6.17
CA ASP A 167 -9.91 -16.57 -5.94
C ASP A 167 -9.08 -17.84 -5.73
N TYR A 168 -9.64 -18.86 -5.04
CA TYR A 168 -9.00 -20.17 -4.90
C TYR A 168 -8.94 -20.94 -6.22
N ALA A 169 -9.99 -20.88 -7.03
CA ALA A 169 -10.02 -21.50 -8.37
C ALA A 169 -8.96 -20.88 -9.29
N VAL A 170 -8.83 -19.54 -9.28
CA VAL A 170 -7.76 -18.84 -10.01
C VAL A 170 -6.38 -19.30 -9.51
N HIS A 171 -6.19 -19.37 -8.21
CA HIS A 171 -4.91 -19.81 -7.62
C HIS A 171 -4.56 -21.25 -8.00
N LEU A 172 -5.52 -22.15 -8.00
CA LEU A 172 -5.34 -23.53 -8.42
C LEU A 172 -4.82 -23.63 -9.86
N LEU A 173 -5.45 -22.89 -10.78
CA LEU A 173 -5.04 -22.85 -12.18
C LEU A 173 -3.66 -22.20 -12.38
N GLN A 174 -3.28 -21.26 -11.53
CA GLN A 174 -1.94 -20.66 -11.56
C GLN A 174 -0.82 -21.63 -11.15
N GLY A 175 -1.14 -22.79 -10.58
CA GLY A 175 -0.19 -23.88 -10.35
C GLY A 175 0.35 -24.54 -11.63
N PHE A 176 -0.30 -24.32 -12.79
CA PHE A 176 0.17 -24.77 -14.07
C PHE A 176 1.09 -23.72 -14.73
N ASP A 177 2.21 -24.18 -15.27
CA ASP A 177 3.16 -23.31 -15.95
C ASP A 177 2.49 -22.54 -17.11
N GLY A 178 2.81 -21.26 -17.22
CA GLY A 178 2.24 -20.37 -18.24
C GLY A 178 0.82 -19.87 -17.98
N LEU A 179 0.15 -20.28 -16.87
CA LEU A 179 -1.16 -19.76 -16.48
C LEU A 179 -1.03 -18.64 -15.42
N GLY A 180 -0.90 -17.41 -15.88
CA GLY A 180 -1.04 -16.23 -15.01
C GLY A 180 -2.51 -15.92 -14.66
N THR A 181 -2.73 -14.93 -13.79
CA THR A 181 -4.06 -14.54 -13.27
C THR A 181 -5.10 -14.32 -14.37
N ASP A 182 -4.75 -13.63 -15.44
CA ASP A 182 -5.71 -13.27 -16.50
C ASP A 182 -6.14 -14.48 -17.32
N ARG A 183 -5.19 -15.38 -17.62
CA ARG A 183 -5.49 -16.64 -18.32
C ARG A 183 -6.32 -17.58 -17.46
N ALA A 184 -6.01 -17.68 -16.17
CA ALA A 184 -6.80 -18.47 -15.22
C ALA A 184 -8.25 -17.95 -15.13
N LYS A 185 -8.45 -16.64 -15.01
CA LYS A 185 -9.79 -16.02 -15.02
C LYS A 185 -10.53 -16.25 -16.34
N ALA A 186 -9.83 -16.16 -17.48
CA ALA A 186 -10.44 -16.41 -18.78
C ALA A 186 -10.92 -17.88 -18.90
N ILE A 187 -10.14 -18.86 -18.41
CA ILE A 187 -10.50 -20.28 -18.36
C ILE A 187 -11.75 -20.48 -17.49
N ILE A 188 -11.76 -19.95 -16.27
CA ILE A 188 -12.90 -20.06 -15.35
C ILE A 188 -14.16 -19.45 -15.96
N LYS A 189 -14.04 -18.28 -16.60
CA LYS A 189 -15.16 -17.62 -17.28
C LYS A 189 -15.70 -18.45 -18.45
N HIS A 190 -14.81 -19.05 -19.26
CA HIS A 190 -15.20 -19.82 -20.43
C HIS A 190 -15.90 -21.13 -20.05
N PHE A 191 -15.34 -21.87 -19.10
CA PHE A 191 -15.85 -23.17 -18.67
C PHE A 191 -16.84 -23.08 -17.50
N LYS A 192 -17.12 -21.87 -16.99
CA LYS A 192 -17.97 -21.59 -15.82
C LYS A 192 -17.48 -22.30 -14.53
N GLY A 193 -16.18 -22.52 -14.43
CA GLY A 193 -15.51 -23.19 -13.32
C GLY A 193 -14.13 -23.69 -13.71
N VAL A 194 -13.49 -24.43 -12.80
CA VAL A 194 -12.21 -25.09 -13.07
C VAL A 194 -12.49 -26.33 -13.94
N PRO A 195 -11.91 -26.45 -15.15
CA PRO A 195 -12.18 -27.58 -16.05
C PRO A 195 -11.37 -28.82 -15.64
N LEU A 196 -11.49 -29.22 -14.38
CA LEU A 196 -10.88 -30.44 -13.85
C LEU A 196 -11.97 -31.41 -13.41
N VAL A 197 -11.82 -32.66 -13.79
CA VAL A 197 -12.71 -33.76 -13.34
C VAL A 197 -12.20 -34.21 -11.98
N TRP A 198 -12.96 -33.88 -10.94
CA TRP A 198 -12.69 -34.34 -9.58
C TRP A 198 -13.50 -35.58 -9.30
N THR A 199 -12.82 -36.72 -9.22
CA THR A 199 -13.46 -38.03 -9.08
C THR A 199 -13.57 -38.52 -7.63
N VAL A 200 -12.92 -37.82 -6.69
CA VAL A 200 -12.88 -38.18 -5.28
C VAL A 200 -14.07 -37.62 -4.56
N THR A 201 -14.81 -38.47 -3.83
CA THR A 201 -15.94 -38.03 -3.02
C THR A 201 -15.46 -37.39 -1.71
N LYS A 202 -16.37 -36.67 -1.04
CA LYS A 202 -16.10 -36.08 0.26
C LYS A 202 -15.72 -37.11 1.30
N GLU A 203 -16.37 -38.24 1.30
CA GLU A 203 -16.14 -39.37 2.21
C GLU A 203 -14.72 -39.91 2.03
N GLN A 204 -14.34 -40.14 0.77
CA GLN A 204 -12.97 -40.59 0.42
C GLN A 204 -11.92 -39.56 0.82
N MET A 205 -12.20 -38.23 0.66
CA MET A 205 -11.29 -37.21 1.14
C MET A 205 -11.10 -37.24 2.66
N MET A 206 -12.13 -37.56 3.41
CA MET A 206 -12.08 -37.67 4.87
C MET A 206 -11.30 -38.87 5.39
N GLU A 207 -11.00 -39.87 4.53
CA GLU A 207 -10.11 -41.00 4.83
C GLU A 207 -8.64 -40.57 4.95
N VAL A 208 -8.29 -39.37 4.39
CA VAL A 208 -6.94 -38.86 4.45
C VAL A 208 -6.66 -38.27 5.84
N PRO A 209 -5.62 -38.71 6.54
CA PRO A 209 -5.27 -38.18 7.85
C PRO A 209 -5.12 -36.67 7.82
N GLY A 210 -5.80 -35.95 8.72
CA GLY A 210 -5.78 -34.49 8.79
C GLY A 210 -6.84 -33.78 7.92
N ILE A 211 -7.60 -34.50 7.08
CA ILE A 211 -8.70 -33.93 6.30
C ILE A 211 -10.03 -34.23 6.99
N GLY A 212 -10.52 -33.29 7.75
CA GLY A 212 -11.86 -33.35 8.35
C GLY A 212 -12.95 -32.79 7.43
N LYS A 213 -14.21 -32.97 7.87
CA LYS A 213 -15.43 -32.54 7.13
C LYS A 213 -15.36 -31.08 6.61
N VAL A 214 -14.81 -30.16 7.42
CA VAL A 214 -14.71 -28.73 7.05
C VAL A 214 -13.76 -28.51 5.90
N ILE A 215 -12.61 -29.19 5.89
CA ILE A 215 -11.61 -29.09 4.84
C ILE A 215 -12.12 -29.76 3.56
N ALA A 216 -12.70 -30.98 3.68
CA ALA A 216 -13.29 -31.69 2.55
C ALA A 216 -14.39 -30.87 1.86
N ASN A 217 -15.30 -30.24 2.61
CA ASN A 217 -16.32 -29.35 2.03
C ASN A 217 -15.71 -28.15 1.29
N LYS A 218 -14.75 -27.46 1.89
CA LYS A 218 -14.10 -26.32 1.24
C LYS A 218 -13.42 -26.69 -0.07
N LEU A 219 -12.79 -27.87 -0.14
CA LEU A 219 -12.16 -28.35 -1.36
C LEU A 219 -13.20 -28.62 -2.46
N ILE A 220 -14.28 -29.32 -2.14
CA ILE A 220 -15.35 -29.62 -3.08
C ILE A 220 -16.05 -28.35 -3.55
N ASP A 221 -16.40 -27.43 -2.63
CA ASP A 221 -17.04 -26.15 -2.96
C ASP A 221 -16.17 -25.25 -3.86
N ALA A 222 -14.84 -25.35 -3.74
CA ALA A 222 -13.92 -24.59 -4.59
C ALA A 222 -13.77 -25.16 -6.00
N LEU A 223 -14.01 -26.47 -6.20
CA LEU A 223 -13.75 -27.16 -7.44
C LEU A 223 -15.00 -27.45 -8.29
N LEU A 224 -16.16 -27.58 -7.65
CA LEU A 224 -17.42 -28.02 -8.29
C LEU A 224 -18.43 -26.91 -8.55
N LYS A 225 -18.04 -25.62 -8.44
CA LYS A 225 -18.91 -24.50 -8.80
C LYS A 225 -18.72 -24.05 -10.23
#